data_9085461ac7a62825dad26c7a18ad9adc
#
_entry.id   9085461ac7a62825dad26c7a18ad9adc
#
_cell.length_a   1.000
_cell.length_b   1.000
_cell.length_c   1.000
_cell.angle_alpha   90.00
_cell.angle_beta   90.00
_cell.angle_gamma   90.00
#
_symmetry.space_group_name_H-M   'P 1'
#
loop_
_entity.id
_entity.type
_entity.pdbx_description
1 polymer ?
#
loop_
_entity_poly.entity_id
_entity_poly.type
_entity_poly.pdbx_seq_one_letter_code
_entity_poly.pdbx_strand_id
1 'polypeptide(L)'
;MYMDFRLVRIAAVFVVAAVFAAPASAQQRRGIPVPPLPDEPIDYVTAAADIRVSVVTRGLENPWSMAFLPDGSMLITERPGRLRLLRDGVLSDPIPGVPEVRANFISGLFDVELHPDFERNRLVYLSYDRPLEGAGDGGRRGAVLTVARGVYDGRALSDVEEIFVAKGASSVSRLLFAPDGKLYVSTYGEPDETAQDPMGYAGKTFRLNDDGSVPEDNPFVGREGYLPEIYTLGHRTPESLVWHVPTGAIWESEMGPNGGDEVNILEPGGNYGWPYVSLGRSYAGPYQPDKFHRDGMIDPVVSWIPSISTTGMAFYTGDRIPGWTGNLFVGGVRYGEIPGTGQISRIVFNENMQEIRRESLLQDLRVRIRDIRQSPDELLYVLTDEADGALLRIEGLPESN
;
A
#
# COMPACT_ATOMS: atom_id res chain seq x y z
N MET A 1 91.65 17.01 19.70
CA MET A 1 90.65 16.57 20.71
C MET A 1 89.37 16.48 19.94
N TYR A 2 89.09 15.27 19.42
CA TYR A 2 87.90 14.98 18.63
C TYR A 2 86.81 14.38 19.56
N MET A 3 85.69 15.01 19.50
CA MET A 3 84.47 14.50 20.26
C MET A 3 83.56 13.81 19.28
N ASP A 4 83.36 12.54 19.52
CA ASP A 4 82.53 11.60 18.74
C ASP A 4 81.02 11.72 19.13
N PHE A 5 80.18 12.19 18.21
CA PHE A 5 78.73 12.25 18.46
C PHE A 5 78.08 10.97 17.88
N ARG A 6 77.73 10.05 18.78
CA ARG A 6 76.85 8.90 18.42
C ARG A 6 75.39 9.32 18.31
N LEU A 7 74.89 9.25 17.10
CA LEU A 7 73.46 9.40 16.82
C LEU A 7 72.67 8.14 17.31
N VAL A 8 71.80 8.34 18.32
CA VAL A 8 70.84 7.33 18.71
C VAL A 8 69.60 7.48 17.83
N ARG A 9 69.34 6.47 16.98
CA ARG A 9 68.11 6.39 16.17
C ARG A 9 67.01 5.78 17.07
N ILE A 10 66.03 6.59 17.48
CA ILE A 10 64.77 6.11 18.08
C ILE A 10 63.83 5.70 16.97
N ALA A 11 63.56 4.39 16.81
CA ALA A 11 62.53 3.88 15.96
C ALA A 11 61.17 4.02 16.66
N ALA A 12 60.34 4.95 16.18
CA ALA A 12 58.96 5.06 16.62
C ALA A 12 58.11 3.97 15.90
N VAL A 13 57.65 2.99 16.67
CA VAL A 13 56.71 2.00 16.19
C VAL A 13 55.28 2.60 16.28
N PHE A 14 54.72 2.97 15.16
CA PHE A 14 53.32 3.33 15.08
C PHE A 14 52.47 2.05 15.06
N VAL A 15 51.81 1.74 16.20
CA VAL A 15 50.74 0.73 16.24
C VAL A 15 49.48 1.40 15.69
N VAL A 16 49.12 1.09 14.44
CA VAL A 16 47.83 1.45 13.87
C VAL A 16 46.81 0.47 14.42
N ALA A 17 46.07 0.87 15.44
CA ALA A 17 44.90 0.15 15.89
C ALA A 17 43.80 0.30 14.83
N ALA A 18 43.61 -0.71 13.98
CA ALA A 18 42.46 -0.81 13.11
C ALA A 18 41.21 -1.02 14.00
N VAL A 19 40.45 0.03 14.25
CA VAL A 19 39.11 -0.07 14.84
C VAL A 19 38.22 -0.66 13.75
N PHE A 20 37.99 -1.97 13.81
CA PHE A 20 36.91 -2.60 13.07
C PHE A 20 35.60 -2.08 13.67
N ALA A 21 35.00 -1.07 13.02
CA ALA A 21 33.62 -0.74 13.26
C ALA A 21 32.78 -1.95 12.81
N ALA A 22 32.32 -2.76 13.74
CA ALA A 22 31.29 -3.75 13.46
C ALA A 22 30.12 -3.02 12.82
N PRO A 23 29.51 -3.54 11.73
CA PRO A 23 28.31 -2.94 11.19
C PRO A 23 27.30 -2.91 12.33
N ALA A 24 26.77 -1.73 12.64
CA ALA A 24 25.65 -1.59 13.56
C ALA A 24 24.53 -2.45 12.98
N SER A 25 24.38 -3.66 13.50
CA SER A 25 23.19 -4.47 13.22
C SER A 25 22.02 -3.57 13.63
N ALA A 26 21.16 -3.24 12.67
CA ALA A 26 19.92 -2.54 12.96
C ALA A 26 19.19 -3.38 14.02
N GLN A 27 19.28 -2.97 15.26
CA GLN A 27 18.69 -3.68 16.38
C GLN A 27 17.20 -3.57 16.16
N GLN A 28 16.57 -4.67 15.73
CA GLN A 28 15.14 -4.72 15.47
C GLN A 28 14.46 -4.23 16.77
N ARG A 29 13.85 -3.04 16.71
CA ARG A 29 13.23 -2.44 17.88
C ARG A 29 12.17 -3.40 18.40
N ARG A 30 12.21 -3.69 19.69
CA ARG A 30 11.15 -4.44 20.34
C ARG A 30 9.86 -3.65 20.19
N GLY A 31 8.87 -4.25 19.48
CA GLY A 31 7.54 -3.68 19.36
C GLY A 31 6.77 -3.75 20.68
N ILE A 32 5.65 -3.08 20.70
CA ILE A 32 4.66 -3.24 21.75
C ILE A 32 3.93 -4.57 21.48
N PRO A 33 3.71 -5.44 22.48
CA PRO A 33 3.00 -6.69 22.28
C PRO A 33 1.59 -6.45 21.70
N VAL A 34 1.24 -7.17 20.67
CA VAL A 34 -0.10 -7.15 20.06
C VAL A 34 -0.96 -8.14 20.84
N PRO A 35 -2.09 -7.71 21.45
CA PRO A 35 -3.00 -8.64 22.12
C PRO A 35 -3.72 -9.49 21.07
N PRO A 36 -4.19 -10.70 21.43
CA PRO A 36 -5.10 -11.44 20.57
C PRO A 36 -6.36 -10.63 20.32
N LEU A 37 -6.90 -10.72 19.10
CA LEU A 37 -8.19 -10.11 18.82
C LEU A 37 -9.27 -10.76 19.70
N PRO A 38 -10.24 -9.99 20.22
CA PRO A 38 -11.29 -10.52 21.09
C PRO A 38 -12.25 -11.42 20.31
N ASP A 39 -12.87 -12.36 21.01
CA ASP A 39 -13.91 -13.20 20.44
C ASP A 39 -15.27 -12.48 20.43
N GLU A 40 -15.52 -11.64 21.42
CA GLU A 40 -16.71 -10.81 21.51
C GLU A 40 -16.50 -9.45 20.82
N PRO A 41 -17.55 -8.84 20.25
CA PRO A 41 -17.49 -7.50 19.71
C PRO A 41 -17.08 -6.46 20.76
N ILE A 42 -16.35 -5.44 20.33
CA ILE A 42 -15.95 -4.29 21.16
C ILE A 42 -16.69 -3.06 20.69
N ASP A 43 -17.25 -2.32 21.64
CA ASP A 43 -17.84 -1.01 21.41
C ASP A 43 -16.84 0.09 21.70
N TYR A 44 -16.77 1.09 20.79
CA TYR A 44 -15.90 2.24 20.88
C TYR A 44 -16.69 3.53 20.81
N VAL A 45 -16.35 4.47 21.68
CA VAL A 45 -16.79 5.85 21.60
C VAL A 45 -15.87 6.60 20.64
N THR A 46 -16.42 7.19 19.60
CA THR A 46 -15.67 8.03 18.67
C THR A 46 -16.17 9.48 18.70
N ALA A 47 -15.45 10.35 18.02
CA ALA A 47 -15.80 11.77 18.02
C ALA A 47 -17.11 12.10 17.28
N ALA A 48 -17.67 11.18 16.51
CA ALA A 48 -18.90 11.41 15.73
C ALA A 48 -20.01 10.43 16.04
N ALA A 49 -19.69 9.16 16.30
CA ALA A 49 -20.66 8.09 16.55
C ALA A 49 -20.01 7.00 17.40
N ASP A 50 -20.81 6.32 18.21
CA ASP A 50 -20.37 5.07 18.81
C ASP A 50 -20.41 3.95 17.77
N ILE A 51 -19.39 3.11 17.80
CA ILE A 51 -19.23 2.03 16.82
C ILE A 51 -19.01 0.68 17.51
N ARG A 52 -19.34 -0.37 16.80
CA ARG A 52 -19.02 -1.75 17.17
C ARG A 52 -18.05 -2.35 16.19
N VAL A 53 -17.01 -3.00 16.71
CA VAL A 53 -16.03 -3.75 15.92
C VAL A 53 -16.17 -5.23 16.24
N SER A 54 -16.39 -6.03 15.20
CA SER A 54 -16.57 -7.48 15.30
C SER A 54 -15.54 -8.19 14.42
N VAL A 55 -15.01 -9.33 14.90
CA VAL A 55 -14.20 -10.22 14.07
C VAL A 55 -15.13 -11.09 13.23
N VAL A 56 -15.06 -10.94 11.90
CA VAL A 56 -15.90 -11.71 10.95
C VAL A 56 -15.32 -13.09 10.69
N THR A 57 -13.99 -13.15 10.47
CA THR A 57 -13.25 -14.40 10.27
C THR A 57 -11.81 -14.26 10.69
N ARG A 58 -11.17 -15.39 10.97
CA ARG A 58 -9.75 -15.54 11.33
C ARG A 58 -9.07 -16.54 10.39
N GLY A 59 -7.78 -16.76 10.56
CA GLY A 59 -7.03 -17.77 9.83
C GLY A 59 -6.65 -17.35 8.41
N LEU A 60 -6.60 -16.04 8.16
CA LEU A 60 -6.02 -15.47 6.94
C LEU A 60 -4.51 -15.31 7.12
N GLU A 61 -3.71 -15.73 6.14
CA GLU A 61 -2.26 -15.58 6.21
C GLU A 61 -1.80 -14.35 5.43
N ASN A 62 -1.41 -13.29 6.16
CA ASN A 62 -1.01 -12.01 5.60
C ASN A 62 -1.98 -11.54 4.49
N PRO A 63 -3.28 -11.38 4.79
CA PRO A 63 -4.23 -10.93 3.78
C PRO A 63 -3.82 -9.54 3.26
N TRP A 64 -4.08 -9.29 1.96
CA TRP A 64 -3.65 -8.06 1.32
C TRP A 64 -4.81 -7.18 0.87
N SER A 65 -5.79 -7.74 0.20
CA SER A 65 -6.92 -7.00 -0.37
C SER A 65 -8.19 -7.84 -0.37
N MET A 66 -9.32 -7.16 -0.48
CA MET A 66 -10.64 -7.78 -0.59
C MET A 66 -11.49 -7.13 -1.69
N ALA A 67 -12.32 -7.93 -2.36
CA ALA A 67 -13.33 -7.47 -3.31
C ALA A 67 -14.69 -8.09 -2.98
N PHE A 68 -15.75 -7.27 -2.94
CA PHE A 68 -17.11 -7.74 -2.68
C PHE A 68 -17.73 -8.27 -3.96
N LEU A 69 -18.22 -9.49 -3.93
CA LEU A 69 -19.00 -10.09 -5.00
C LEU A 69 -20.46 -9.60 -4.94
N PRO A 70 -21.22 -9.64 -6.07
CA PRO A 70 -22.61 -9.19 -6.11
C PRO A 70 -23.55 -9.92 -5.15
N ASP A 71 -23.20 -11.15 -4.74
CA ASP A 71 -23.96 -11.94 -3.77
C ASP A 71 -23.61 -11.63 -2.30
N GLY A 72 -22.76 -10.63 -2.05
CA GLY A 72 -22.31 -10.21 -0.74
C GLY A 72 -21.15 -11.04 -0.15
N SER A 73 -20.71 -12.10 -0.82
CA SER A 73 -19.47 -12.79 -0.47
C SER A 73 -18.24 -11.98 -0.89
N MET A 74 -17.06 -12.37 -0.45
CA MET A 74 -15.83 -11.61 -0.70
C MET A 74 -14.72 -12.51 -1.25
N LEU A 75 -14.00 -12.01 -2.23
CA LEU A 75 -12.68 -12.53 -2.59
C LEU A 75 -11.62 -11.84 -1.74
N ILE A 76 -10.70 -12.60 -1.17
CA ILE A 76 -9.61 -12.08 -0.34
C ILE A 76 -8.29 -12.64 -0.86
N THR A 77 -7.33 -11.77 -1.15
CA THR A 77 -5.97 -12.19 -1.46
C THR A 77 -5.16 -12.38 -0.19
N GLU A 78 -4.38 -13.44 -0.17
CA GLU A 78 -3.34 -13.68 0.82
C GLU A 78 -1.98 -13.57 0.14
N ARG A 79 -1.08 -12.76 0.71
CA ARG A 79 0.22 -12.45 0.12
C ARG A 79 1.06 -13.67 -0.30
N PRO A 80 1.01 -14.84 0.41
CA PRO A 80 1.69 -16.04 -0.06
C PRO A 80 1.26 -16.60 -1.43
N GLY A 81 0.25 -16.03 -2.08
CA GLY A 81 -0.19 -16.43 -3.42
C GLY A 81 -1.52 -17.17 -3.43
N ARG A 82 -2.38 -16.95 -2.46
CA ARG A 82 -3.70 -17.59 -2.40
C ARG A 82 -4.81 -16.57 -2.56
N LEU A 83 -5.82 -16.92 -3.33
CA LEU A 83 -7.11 -16.25 -3.40
C LEU A 83 -8.12 -17.08 -2.61
N ARG A 84 -8.88 -16.47 -1.72
CA ARG A 84 -9.87 -17.13 -0.87
C ARG A 84 -11.26 -16.54 -1.10
N LEU A 85 -12.29 -17.35 -0.94
CA LEU A 85 -13.68 -16.89 -0.87
C LEU A 85 -14.12 -16.88 0.58
N LEU A 86 -14.67 -15.76 1.03
CA LEU A 86 -15.37 -15.67 2.30
C LEU A 86 -16.88 -15.56 2.01
N ARG A 87 -17.66 -16.50 2.49
CA ARG A 87 -19.12 -16.52 2.36
C ARG A 87 -19.77 -16.91 3.69
N ASP A 88 -20.70 -16.11 4.16
CA ASP A 88 -21.42 -16.35 5.43
C ASP A 88 -20.47 -16.57 6.63
N GLY A 89 -19.35 -15.85 6.67
CA GLY A 89 -18.33 -15.98 7.71
C GLY A 89 -17.40 -17.20 7.56
N VAL A 90 -17.61 -18.04 6.54
CA VAL A 90 -16.81 -19.25 6.28
C VAL A 90 -15.78 -18.98 5.19
N LEU A 91 -14.51 -19.18 5.53
CA LEU A 91 -13.38 -19.05 4.60
C LEU A 91 -13.18 -20.35 3.82
N SER A 92 -13.13 -20.26 2.49
CA SER A 92 -12.89 -21.41 1.61
C SER A 92 -11.43 -21.93 1.70
N ASP A 93 -11.18 -23.10 1.14
CA ASP A 93 -9.85 -23.46 0.69
C ASP A 93 -9.35 -22.49 -0.40
N PRO A 94 -8.02 -22.45 -0.69
CA PRO A 94 -7.49 -21.64 -1.79
C PRO A 94 -8.19 -21.91 -3.12
N ILE A 95 -8.60 -20.85 -3.80
CA ILE A 95 -9.25 -20.91 -5.12
C ILE A 95 -8.20 -21.35 -6.17
N PRO A 96 -8.44 -22.42 -6.94
CA PRO A 96 -7.54 -22.84 -8.01
C PRO A 96 -7.47 -21.83 -9.16
N GLY A 97 -6.36 -21.87 -9.92
CA GLY A 97 -6.18 -21.04 -11.12
C GLY A 97 -5.46 -19.72 -10.89
N VAL A 98 -5.09 -19.40 -9.64
CA VAL A 98 -4.22 -18.24 -9.36
C VAL A 98 -2.84 -18.49 -10.00
N PRO A 99 -2.26 -17.50 -10.70
CA PRO A 99 -0.91 -17.61 -11.26
C PRO A 99 0.15 -17.93 -10.21
N GLU A 100 1.32 -18.43 -10.65
CA GLU A 100 2.45 -18.62 -9.77
C GLU A 100 2.93 -17.26 -9.22
N VAL A 101 3.04 -17.17 -7.90
CA VAL A 101 3.41 -15.96 -7.17
C VAL A 101 4.73 -16.16 -6.46
N ARG A 102 5.63 -15.21 -6.62
CA ARG A 102 6.81 -15.12 -5.77
C ARG A 102 6.45 -14.39 -4.48
N ALA A 103 6.39 -15.11 -3.37
CA ALA A 103 6.11 -14.54 -2.07
C ALA A 103 7.37 -14.53 -1.20
N ASN A 104 7.91 -13.34 -0.93
CA ASN A 104 8.98 -13.15 0.05
C ASN A 104 8.91 -11.72 0.57
N PHE A 105 9.28 -11.49 1.81
CA PHE A 105 9.34 -10.19 2.48
C PHE A 105 8.19 -9.23 2.14
N ILE A 106 8.26 -8.48 1.03
CA ILE A 106 7.21 -7.54 0.55
C ILE A 106 6.61 -7.96 -0.79
N SER A 107 7.14 -9.02 -1.43
CA SER A 107 6.62 -9.60 -2.67
C SER A 107 5.47 -10.55 -2.37
N GLY A 108 4.54 -10.69 -3.31
CA GLY A 108 3.43 -11.62 -3.14
C GLY A 108 2.28 -11.42 -4.12
N LEU A 109 1.12 -11.96 -3.75
CA LEU A 109 -0.17 -11.64 -4.35
C LEU A 109 -0.70 -10.39 -3.65
N PHE A 110 -1.05 -9.36 -4.43
CA PHE A 110 -1.44 -8.07 -3.90
C PHE A 110 -2.94 -7.84 -4.05
N ASP A 111 -3.34 -7.02 -4.99
CA ASP A 111 -4.73 -6.58 -5.11
C ASP A 111 -5.59 -7.54 -5.90
N VAL A 112 -6.87 -7.53 -5.58
CA VAL A 112 -7.94 -8.17 -6.34
C VAL A 112 -9.00 -7.12 -6.65
N GLU A 113 -9.36 -7.02 -7.94
CA GLU A 113 -10.39 -6.09 -8.40
C GLU A 113 -11.36 -6.82 -9.34
N LEU A 114 -12.63 -6.48 -9.28
CA LEU A 114 -13.65 -7.01 -10.19
C LEU A 114 -13.81 -6.09 -11.38
N HIS A 115 -14.01 -6.66 -12.56
CA HIS A 115 -14.44 -5.86 -13.70
C HIS A 115 -15.77 -5.14 -13.41
N PRO A 116 -15.99 -3.88 -13.84
CA PRO A 116 -17.26 -3.18 -13.63
C PRO A 116 -18.50 -3.95 -14.10
N ASP A 117 -18.37 -4.75 -15.16
CA ASP A 117 -19.42 -5.64 -15.69
C ASP A 117 -19.28 -7.10 -15.19
N PHE A 118 -18.77 -7.31 -13.98
CA PHE A 118 -18.48 -8.65 -13.45
C PHE A 118 -19.69 -9.59 -13.49
N GLU A 119 -20.88 -9.12 -13.25
CA GLU A 119 -22.10 -9.95 -13.34
C GLU A 119 -22.28 -10.63 -14.70
N ARG A 120 -21.79 -9.96 -15.77
CA ARG A 120 -21.89 -10.46 -17.13
C ARG A 120 -20.68 -11.26 -17.58
N ASN A 121 -19.45 -10.76 -17.27
CA ASN A 121 -18.22 -11.31 -17.82
C ASN A 121 -17.41 -12.15 -16.82
N ARG A 122 -17.70 -12.04 -15.53
CA ARG A 122 -17.02 -12.76 -14.44
C ARG A 122 -15.52 -12.52 -14.35
N LEU A 123 -15.01 -11.43 -14.92
CA LEU A 123 -13.58 -11.12 -14.91
C LEU A 123 -13.14 -10.61 -13.55
N VAL A 124 -12.07 -11.23 -13.04
CA VAL A 124 -11.32 -10.85 -11.85
C VAL A 124 -9.90 -10.48 -12.25
N TYR A 125 -9.40 -9.40 -11.71
CA TYR A 125 -8.04 -8.89 -11.93
C TYR A 125 -7.21 -9.09 -10.68
N LEU A 126 -5.97 -9.55 -10.88
CA LEU A 126 -4.99 -9.78 -9.81
C LEU A 126 -3.70 -9.06 -10.14
N SER A 127 -3.14 -8.33 -9.18
CA SER A 127 -1.76 -7.85 -9.25
C SER A 127 -0.86 -8.70 -8.35
N TYR A 128 0.31 -9.09 -8.85
CA TYR A 128 1.20 -10.00 -8.16
C TYR A 128 2.64 -9.90 -8.66
N ASP A 129 3.56 -10.35 -7.85
CA ASP A 129 4.96 -10.53 -8.24
C ASP A 129 5.13 -11.90 -8.91
N ARG A 130 5.29 -11.90 -10.24
CA ARG A 130 5.60 -13.07 -11.02
C ARG A 130 7.08 -13.44 -10.90
N PRO A 131 7.42 -14.70 -10.59
CA PRO A 131 8.82 -15.12 -10.53
C PRO A 131 9.54 -14.90 -11.87
N LEU A 132 10.79 -14.46 -11.82
CA LEU A 132 11.67 -14.41 -12.98
C LEU A 132 12.50 -15.69 -13.05
N GLU A 133 12.58 -16.29 -14.25
CA GLU A 133 13.35 -17.50 -14.48
C GLU A 133 14.84 -17.27 -14.11
N GLY A 134 15.42 -18.21 -13.35
CA GLY A 134 16.83 -18.20 -12.97
C GLY A 134 17.23 -17.15 -11.92
N ALA A 135 16.28 -16.40 -11.38
CA ALA A 135 16.60 -15.33 -10.42
C ALA A 135 16.96 -15.81 -9.00
N GLY A 136 16.79 -17.10 -8.69
CA GLY A 136 17.07 -17.66 -7.36
C GLY A 136 16.38 -16.87 -6.23
N ASP A 137 16.99 -16.79 -5.04
CA ASP A 137 16.48 -16.00 -3.91
C ASP A 137 16.84 -14.51 -3.98
N GLY A 138 17.05 -13.97 -5.17
CA GLY A 138 17.56 -12.60 -5.44
C GLY A 138 16.77 -11.43 -4.86
N GLY A 139 16.05 -11.60 -3.76
CA GLY A 139 15.27 -10.55 -3.13
C GLY A 139 14.21 -9.97 -4.08
N ARG A 140 14.01 -8.64 -4.08
CA ARG A 140 13.06 -7.94 -4.97
C ARG A 140 13.37 -8.16 -6.46
N ARG A 141 14.63 -8.29 -6.84
CA ARG A 141 15.06 -8.46 -8.24
C ARG A 141 14.71 -9.81 -8.85
N GLY A 142 14.16 -10.73 -8.07
CA GLY A 142 13.74 -12.06 -8.52
C GLY A 142 12.31 -12.14 -9.02
N ALA A 143 11.60 -11.02 -9.10
CA ALA A 143 10.21 -10.95 -9.55
C ALA A 143 9.96 -9.72 -10.42
N VAL A 144 8.85 -9.75 -11.11
CA VAL A 144 8.32 -8.59 -11.86
C VAL A 144 6.83 -8.45 -11.56
N LEU A 145 6.42 -7.22 -11.25
CA LEU A 145 5.01 -6.92 -11.05
C LEU A 145 4.23 -7.19 -12.32
N THR A 146 3.20 -8.01 -12.19
CA THR A 146 2.33 -8.43 -13.29
C THR A 146 0.88 -8.24 -12.88
N VAL A 147 0.05 -7.83 -13.83
CA VAL A 147 -1.41 -7.85 -13.70
C VAL A 147 -1.95 -8.91 -14.65
N ALA A 148 -2.76 -9.80 -14.10
CA ALA A 148 -3.50 -10.80 -14.88
C ALA A 148 -5.00 -10.64 -14.64
N ARG A 149 -5.81 -11.05 -15.63
CA ARG A 149 -7.24 -11.21 -15.49
C ARG A 149 -7.64 -12.65 -15.79
N GLY A 150 -8.72 -13.12 -15.18
CA GLY A 150 -9.27 -14.46 -15.42
C GLY A 150 -10.75 -14.50 -15.13
N VAL A 151 -11.42 -15.52 -15.66
CA VAL A 151 -12.85 -15.75 -15.43
C VAL A 151 -13.06 -16.51 -14.13
N TYR A 152 -13.83 -15.96 -13.20
CA TYR A 152 -14.21 -16.60 -11.95
C TYR A 152 -15.60 -17.23 -12.05
N ASP A 153 -15.68 -18.56 -12.00
CA ASP A 153 -16.92 -19.32 -12.11
C ASP A 153 -17.65 -19.55 -10.77
N GLY A 154 -17.12 -19.01 -9.68
CA GLY A 154 -17.59 -19.24 -8.31
C GLY A 154 -16.79 -20.29 -7.55
N ARG A 155 -15.83 -20.98 -8.18
CA ARG A 155 -14.98 -22.04 -7.61
C ARG A 155 -13.53 -21.96 -7.99
N ALA A 156 -13.23 -21.53 -9.24
CA ALA A 156 -11.90 -21.47 -9.82
C ALA A 156 -11.75 -20.26 -10.72
N LEU A 157 -10.50 -19.83 -10.96
CA LEU A 157 -10.14 -18.94 -12.05
C LEU A 157 -9.76 -19.79 -13.27
N SER A 158 -10.29 -19.44 -14.44
CA SER A 158 -9.94 -20.01 -15.75
C SER A 158 -9.57 -18.91 -16.72
N ASP A 159 -9.03 -19.30 -17.89
CA ASP A 159 -8.66 -18.38 -18.95
C ASP A 159 -7.82 -17.20 -18.47
N VAL A 160 -6.87 -17.50 -17.56
CA VAL A 160 -6.03 -16.49 -16.94
C VAL A 160 -4.97 -16.01 -17.94
N GLU A 161 -4.95 -14.71 -18.18
CA GLU A 161 -4.00 -14.05 -19.09
C GLU A 161 -3.30 -12.87 -18.43
N GLU A 162 -2.01 -12.72 -18.67
CA GLU A 162 -1.24 -11.55 -18.25
C GLU A 162 -1.52 -10.39 -19.20
N ILE A 163 -2.03 -9.29 -18.68
CA ILE A 163 -2.42 -8.10 -19.45
C ILE A 163 -1.44 -6.94 -19.31
N PHE A 164 -0.62 -6.94 -18.25
CA PHE A 164 0.37 -5.89 -18.00
C PHE A 164 1.55 -6.44 -17.22
N VAL A 165 2.77 -6.06 -17.63
CA VAL A 165 4.03 -6.41 -16.97
C VAL A 165 4.86 -5.16 -16.77
N ALA A 166 5.07 -4.76 -15.53
CA ALA A 166 5.86 -3.60 -15.14
C ALA A 166 7.35 -3.94 -15.12
N LYS A 167 8.02 -3.90 -16.26
CA LYS A 167 9.41 -4.32 -16.44
C LYS A 167 10.36 -3.57 -15.50
N GLY A 168 11.11 -4.32 -14.69
CA GLY A 168 12.05 -3.75 -13.72
C GLY A 168 11.41 -3.21 -12.44
N ALA A 169 10.10 -3.25 -12.29
CA ALA A 169 9.40 -2.97 -11.06
C ALA A 169 8.86 -4.25 -10.42
N SER A 170 8.81 -4.29 -9.10
CA SER A 170 8.25 -5.37 -8.31
C SER A 170 7.74 -4.82 -6.99
N SER A 171 7.04 -5.66 -6.22
CA SER A 171 6.46 -5.29 -4.93
C SER A 171 5.28 -4.31 -5.05
N VAL A 172 4.46 -4.32 -4.08
CA VAL A 172 3.29 -3.46 -3.81
C VAL A 172 2.61 -2.89 -5.06
N SER A 173 1.35 -3.24 -5.25
CA SER A 173 0.52 -2.69 -6.31
C SER A 173 -0.93 -2.62 -5.87
N ARG A 174 -1.64 -1.61 -6.36
CA ARG A 174 -3.09 -1.46 -6.23
C ARG A 174 -3.73 -1.35 -7.60
N LEU A 175 -4.94 -1.88 -7.67
CA LEU A 175 -5.79 -1.86 -8.85
C LEU A 175 -7.04 -1.03 -8.54
N LEU A 176 -7.54 -0.33 -9.55
CA LEU A 176 -8.80 0.39 -9.47
C LEU A 176 -9.43 0.48 -10.85
N PHE A 177 -10.68 0.08 -11.00
CA PHE A 177 -11.51 0.51 -12.10
C PHE A 177 -12.19 1.84 -11.76
N ALA A 178 -11.87 2.89 -12.50
CA ALA A 178 -12.54 4.18 -12.34
C ALA A 178 -13.81 4.26 -13.24
N PRO A 179 -14.69 5.26 -13.04
CA PRO A 179 -15.92 5.39 -13.82
C PRO A 179 -15.72 5.61 -15.33
N ASP A 180 -14.51 5.94 -15.76
CA ASP A 180 -14.14 6.01 -17.18
C ASP A 180 -13.97 4.61 -17.84
N GLY A 181 -14.15 3.55 -17.04
CA GLY A 181 -14.00 2.15 -17.46
C GLY A 181 -12.56 1.71 -17.66
N LYS A 182 -11.57 2.51 -17.20
CA LYS A 182 -10.16 2.18 -17.28
C LYS A 182 -9.63 1.56 -16.01
N LEU A 183 -8.66 0.66 -16.18
CA LEU A 183 -7.91 0.04 -15.09
C LEU A 183 -6.71 0.90 -14.75
N TYR A 184 -6.62 1.31 -13.49
CA TYR A 184 -5.45 1.99 -12.94
C TYR A 184 -4.61 1.00 -12.13
N VAL A 185 -3.29 1.07 -12.33
CA VAL A 185 -2.32 0.15 -11.72
C VAL A 185 -1.19 0.95 -11.11
N SER A 186 -0.97 0.85 -9.80
CA SER A 186 0.14 1.51 -9.16
C SER A 186 1.36 0.61 -9.04
N THR A 187 2.56 1.21 -8.96
CA THR A 187 3.83 0.51 -8.80
C THR A 187 4.72 1.17 -7.77
N TYR A 188 5.51 0.36 -7.07
CA TYR A 188 6.49 0.81 -6.10
C TYR A 188 7.67 1.55 -6.78
N GLY A 189 8.09 2.67 -6.19
CA GLY A 189 9.28 3.44 -6.56
C GLY A 189 10.46 3.17 -5.63
N GLU A 190 11.59 2.78 -6.20
CA GLU A 190 12.83 2.60 -5.45
C GLU A 190 13.35 3.94 -4.87
N PRO A 191 14.23 3.91 -3.85
CA PRO A 191 14.80 5.13 -3.27
C PRO A 191 15.90 5.77 -4.15
N ASP A 192 15.89 5.46 -5.43
CA ASP A 192 16.69 6.07 -6.48
C ASP A 192 15.81 6.94 -7.41
N GLU A 193 16.34 7.43 -8.49
CA GLU A 193 15.62 8.34 -9.40
C GLU A 193 14.67 7.62 -10.37
N THR A 194 14.45 6.29 -10.24
CA THR A 194 13.61 5.51 -11.17
C THR A 194 12.17 5.98 -11.21
N ALA A 195 11.64 6.52 -10.08
CA ALA A 195 10.30 7.09 -10.04
C ALA A 195 10.15 8.34 -10.95
N GLN A 196 11.26 9.00 -11.28
CA GLN A 196 11.30 10.16 -12.17
C GLN A 196 11.63 9.79 -13.62
N ASP A 197 12.05 8.54 -13.89
CA ASP A 197 12.31 8.07 -15.27
C ASP A 197 10.99 7.87 -16.02
N PRO A 198 10.70 8.68 -17.07
CA PRO A 198 9.45 8.56 -17.82
C PRO A 198 9.40 7.32 -18.73
N MET A 199 10.53 6.60 -18.90
CA MET A 199 10.60 5.34 -19.65
C MET A 199 10.65 4.11 -18.73
N GLY A 200 10.60 4.32 -17.40
CA GLY A 200 10.61 3.29 -16.39
C GLY A 200 9.23 2.99 -15.82
N TYR A 201 9.09 1.80 -15.24
CA TYR A 201 7.82 1.34 -14.64
C TYR A 201 7.76 1.55 -13.12
N ALA A 202 8.86 1.89 -12.46
CA ALA A 202 8.87 2.08 -11.01
C ALA A 202 8.30 3.43 -10.60
N GLY A 203 7.50 3.47 -9.52
CA GLY A 203 6.95 4.70 -8.95
C GLY A 203 5.98 5.45 -9.86
N LYS A 204 5.05 4.70 -10.44
CA LYS A 204 4.05 5.20 -11.38
C LYS A 204 2.66 4.75 -11.00
N THR A 205 1.66 5.50 -11.46
CA THR A 205 0.31 4.99 -11.69
C THR A 205 0.07 4.94 -13.17
N PHE A 206 -0.30 3.78 -13.68
CA PHE A 206 -0.62 3.50 -15.09
C PHE A 206 -2.13 3.54 -15.31
N ARG A 207 -2.58 3.90 -16.51
CA ARG A 207 -3.98 3.85 -16.94
C ARG A 207 -4.08 3.01 -18.20
N LEU A 208 -4.86 1.94 -18.15
CA LEU A 208 -4.98 0.90 -19.16
C LEU A 208 -6.45 0.66 -19.53
N ASN A 209 -6.70 0.13 -20.70
CA ASN A 209 -7.97 -0.53 -20.99
C ASN A 209 -8.07 -1.84 -20.18
N ASP A 210 -9.24 -2.42 -20.12
CA ASP A 210 -9.52 -3.68 -19.41
C ASP A 210 -8.73 -4.89 -19.94
N ASP A 211 -8.23 -4.81 -21.16
CA ASP A 211 -7.38 -5.81 -21.82
C ASP A 211 -5.87 -5.52 -21.70
N GLY A 212 -5.49 -4.46 -20.98
CA GLY A 212 -4.11 -4.03 -20.80
C GLY A 212 -3.56 -3.14 -21.91
N SER A 213 -4.32 -2.89 -22.98
CA SER A 213 -3.92 -1.96 -24.05
C SER A 213 -3.93 -0.51 -23.54
N VAL A 214 -3.17 0.35 -24.22
CA VAL A 214 -3.04 1.76 -23.85
C VAL A 214 -4.21 2.58 -24.38
N PRO A 215 -4.96 3.32 -23.53
CA PRO A 215 -5.96 4.28 -24.00
C PRO A 215 -5.34 5.40 -24.84
N GLU A 216 -6.01 5.77 -25.93
CA GLU A 216 -5.53 6.81 -26.86
C GLU A 216 -5.48 8.22 -26.22
N ASP A 217 -6.27 8.44 -25.17
CA ASP A 217 -6.41 9.69 -24.44
C ASP A 217 -5.53 9.77 -23.17
N ASN A 218 -4.55 8.89 -23.02
CA ASN A 218 -3.59 8.97 -21.92
C ASN A 218 -2.69 10.21 -22.04
N PRO A 219 -2.26 10.81 -20.90
CA PRO A 219 -1.59 12.11 -20.91
C PRO A 219 -0.24 12.15 -21.64
N PHE A 220 0.39 10.98 -21.84
CA PHE A 220 1.70 10.89 -22.48
C PHE A 220 1.68 10.20 -23.84
N VAL A 221 0.51 9.86 -24.40
CA VAL A 221 0.38 9.32 -25.76
C VAL A 221 0.94 10.32 -26.78
N GLY A 222 1.82 9.84 -27.63
CA GLY A 222 2.49 10.65 -28.65
C GLY A 222 3.62 11.56 -28.14
N ARG A 223 3.92 11.53 -26.84
CA ARG A 223 5.04 12.28 -26.24
C ARG A 223 6.33 11.46 -26.31
N GLU A 224 7.31 11.96 -27.08
CA GLU A 224 8.62 11.30 -27.19
C GLU A 224 9.31 11.23 -25.83
N GLY A 225 9.93 10.08 -25.51
CA GLY A 225 10.64 9.85 -24.27
C GLY A 225 9.75 9.51 -23.06
N TYR A 226 8.47 9.20 -23.28
CA TYR A 226 7.54 8.77 -22.25
C TYR A 226 6.87 7.46 -22.63
N LEU A 227 6.64 6.58 -21.64
CA LEU A 227 5.75 5.43 -21.82
C LEU A 227 4.31 5.93 -21.90
N PRO A 228 3.56 5.55 -22.97
CA PRO A 228 2.20 6.07 -23.19
C PRO A 228 1.17 5.57 -22.17
N GLU A 229 1.43 4.47 -21.49
CA GLU A 229 0.57 3.91 -20.43
C GLU A 229 0.63 4.68 -19.10
N ILE A 230 1.62 5.56 -18.89
CA ILE A 230 1.75 6.32 -17.63
C ILE A 230 0.59 7.31 -17.50
N TYR A 231 -0.03 7.30 -16.30
CA TYR A 231 -1.00 8.32 -15.88
C TYR A 231 -0.34 9.38 -15.00
N THR A 232 0.43 8.94 -13.99
CA THR A 232 1.21 9.81 -13.08
C THR A 232 2.57 9.21 -12.76
N LEU A 233 3.51 10.02 -12.26
CA LEU A 233 4.86 9.59 -11.89
C LEU A 233 5.34 10.26 -10.61
N GLY A 234 6.47 9.77 -10.08
CA GLY A 234 7.07 10.35 -8.89
C GLY A 234 6.48 9.83 -7.58
N HIS A 235 5.95 8.60 -7.58
CA HIS A 235 5.42 7.93 -6.40
C HIS A 235 6.46 7.05 -5.73
N ARG A 236 6.34 6.89 -4.40
CA ARG A 236 7.22 6.00 -3.64
C ARG A 236 6.60 4.62 -3.42
N THR A 237 5.56 4.51 -2.64
CA THR A 237 4.95 3.23 -2.30
C THR A 237 3.43 3.42 -2.21
N PRO A 238 2.76 3.47 -3.36
CA PRO A 238 1.30 3.51 -3.40
C PRO A 238 0.69 2.28 -2.73
N GLU A 239 -0.17 2.49 -1.75
CA GLU A 239 -0.80 1.45 -0.95
C GLU A 239 -2.32 1.40 -1.09
N SER A 240 -2.91 2.41 -1.74
CA SER A 240 -4.34 2.43 -2.07
C SER A 240 -4.63 3.35 -3.24
N LEU A 241 -5.62 2.97 -4.04
CA LEU A 241 -6.26 3.82 -5.06
C LEU A 241 -7.76 3.79 -4.80
N VAL A 242 -8.41 4.94 -4.73
CA VAL A 242 -9.86 5.05 -4.57
C VAL A 242 -10.44 6.16 -5.45
N TRP A 243 -11.59 5.93 -6.04
CA TRP A 243 -12.33 6.96 -6.72
C TRP A 243 -13.15 7.78 -5.73
N HIS A 244 -12.96 9.09 -5.72
CA HIS A 244 -13.74 10.00 -4.90
C HIS A 244 -14.76 10.76 -5.75
N VAL A 245 -16.03 10.37 -5.64
CA VAL A 245 -17.11 10.90 -6.46
C VAL A 245 -17.23 12.44 -6.37
N PRO A 246 -17.18 13.08 -5.19
CA PRO A 246 -17.33 14.53 -5.09
C PRO A 246 -16.24 15.32 -5.81
N THR A 247 -14.98 14.84 -5.85
CA THR A 247 -13.91 15.52 -6.57
C THR A 247 -13.78 15.09 -8.02
N GLY A 248 -14.41 13.95 -8.40
CA GLY A 248 -14.25 13.37 -9.73
C GLY A 248 -12.81 12.93 -10.04
N ALA A 249 -12.05 12.52 -9.03
CA ALA A 249 -10.65 12.19 -9.13
C ALA A 249 -10.30 10.91 -8.37
N ILE A 250 -9.18 10.30 -8.76
CA ILE A 250 -8.56 9.21 -8.01
C ILE A 250 -7.73 9.79 -6.87
N TRP A 251 -7.91 9.23 -5.69
CA TRP A 251 -7.09 9.51 -4.54
C TRP A 251 -6.17 8.32 -4.31
N GLU A 252 -4.93 8.61 -3.93
CA GLU A 252 -3.88 7.62 -3.68
C GLU A 252 -3.30 7.83 -2.29
N SER A 253 -3.12 6.75 -1.51
CA SER A 253 -2.28 6.78 -0.31
C SER A 253 -0.94 6.15 -0.60
N GLU A 254 0.15 6.73 -0.10
CA GLU A 254 1.49 6.15 -0.24
C GLU A 254 2.33 6.27 1.04
N MET A 255 3.22 5.27 1.24
CA MET A 255 4.17 5.28 2.33
C MET A 255 5.39 6.12 1.99
N GLY A 256 5.69 7.11 2.85
CA GLY A 256 6.96 7.82 2.85
C GLY A 256 8.11 7.02 3.49
N PRO A 257 9.35 7.52 3.40
CA PRO A 257 10.49 6.94 4.09
C PRO A 257 10.54 7.46 5.53
N ASN A 258 10.20 6.64 6.50
CA ASN A 258 10.35 6.97 7.92
C ASN A 258 9.75 8.36 8.32
N GLY A 259 8.53 8.61 7.89
CA GLY A 259 7.77 9.85 7.90
C GLY A 259 7.33 10.24 6.51
N GLY A 260 6.42 11.21 6.39
CA GLY A 260 5.94 11.69 5.11
C GLY A 260 5.15 10.65 4.32
N ASP A 261 4.34 9.85 5.02
CA ASP A 261 3.25 9.14 4.36
C ASP A 261 2.26 10.19 3.86
N GLU A 262 1.60 9.91 2.74
CA GLU A 262 0.84 10.91 2.01
C GLU A 262 -0.50 10.38 1.53
N VAL A 263 -1.44 11.29 1.32
CA VAL A 263 -2.60 11.09 0.46
C VAL A 263 -2.59 12.15 -0.62
N ASN A 264 -2.67 11.71 -1.86
CA ASN A 264 -2.58 12.51 -3.06
C ASN A 264 -3.88 12.47 -3.86
N ILE A 265 -4.23 13.57 -4.54
CA ILE A 265 -5.26 13.59 -5.58
C ILE A 265 -4.53 13.48 -6.92
N LEU A 266 -4.82 12.41 -7.69
CA LEU A 266 -4.11 12.17 -8.93
C LEU A 266 -4.62 13.05 -10.08
N GLU A 267 -3.69 13.80 -10.69
CA GLU A 267 -3.93 14.62 -11.88
C GLU A 267 -3.27 13.98 -13.11
N PRO A 268 -3.94 13.92 -14.26
CA PRO A 268 -3.35 13.35 -15.49
C PRO A 268 -2.01 14.01 -15.83
N GLY A 269 -0.94 13.22 -15.95
CA GLY A 269 0.40 13.73 -16.24
C GLY A 269 1.13 14.33 -15.02
N GLY A 270 0.56 14.25 -13.82
CA GLY A 270 1.11 14.78 -12.60
C GLY A 270 2.39 14.08 -12.14
N ASN A 271 3.30 14.85 -11.48
CA ASN A 271 4.51 14.36 -10.85
C ASN A 271 4.45 14.64 -9.34
N TYR A 272 4.52 13.58 -8.52
CA TYR A 272 4.38 13.64 -7.06
C TYR A 272 5.72 13.70 -6.30
N GLY A 273 6.80 13.86 -7.03
CA GLY A 273 8.06 14.39 -6.53
C GLY A 273 9.06 13.38 -5.99
N TRP A 274 8.68 12.14 -5.66
CA TRP A 274 9.64 11.15 -5.16
C TRP A 274 10.73 10.84 -6.21
N PRO A 275 12.04 10.76 -5.86
CA PRO A 275 12.61 10.95 -4.52
C PRO A 275 13.07 12.40 -4.24
N TYR A 276 12.81 13.37 -5.11
CA TYR A 276 13.29 14.74 -4.97
C TYR A 276 12.54 15.56 -3.92
N VAL A 277 11.27 15.25 -3.68
CA VAL A 277 10.42 15.85 -2.65
C VAL A 277 9.89 14.77 -1.73
N SER A 278 9.94 14.97 -0.43
CA SER A 278 9.30 14.13 0.57
C SER A 278 9.30 14.83 1.92
N LEU A 279 8.31 14.56 2.74
CA LEU A 279 8.25 14.98 4.14
C LEU A 279 8.93 13.97 5.09
N GLY A 280 9.43 12.87 4.55
CA GLY A 280 10.09 11.82 5.30
C GLY A 280 11.62 11.99 5.39
N ARG A 281 12.26 11.09 6.11
CA ARG A 281 13.71 11.03 6.24
C ARG A 281 14.25 9.66 5.87
N SER A 282 15.51 9.58 5.44
CA SER A 282 16.19 8.32 5.20
C SER A 282 16.22 7.42 6.44
N TYR A 283 16.09 6.10 6.25
CA TYR A 283 16.28 5.11 7.31
C TYR A 283 17.71 5.07 7.87
N ALA A 284 18.70 5.38 7.04
CA ALA A 284 20.13 5.19 7.34
C ALA A 284 20.90 6.48 7.61
N GLY A 285 20.26 7.66 7.59
CA GLY A 285 21.02 8.90 7.64
C GLY A 285 20.21 10.16 7.90
N PRO A 286 20.79 11.32 7.60
CA PRO A 286 20.12 12.59 7.75
C PRO A 286 18.91 12.69 6.84
N TYR A 287 18.20 13.78 6.94
CA TYR A 287 16.96 14.02 6.19
C TYR A 287 17.14 13.82 4.68
N GLN A 288 16.10 13.30 4.07
CA GLN A 288 15.94 13.13 2.64
C GLN A 288 14.54 13.62 2.28
N PRO A 289 14.38 14.36 1.22
CA PRO A 289 15.31 15.20 0.51
C PRO A 289 15.49 16.59 1.15
N ASP A 290 16.29 17.45 0.57
CA ASP A 290 16.49 18.82 1.05
C ASP A 290 15.25 19.74 0.92
N LYS A 291 14.17 19.27 0.28
CA LYS A 291 12.98 20.08 -0.03
C LYS A 291 11.71 19.35 0.27
N PHE A 292 10.76 20.09 0.85
CA PHE A 292 9.39 19.66 1.10
C PHE A 292 8.44 20.06 -0.05
N HIS A 293 8.90 20.89 -0.96
CA HIS A 293 8.15 21.37 -2.12
C HIS A 293 9.10 21.68 -3.28
N ARG A 294 8.65 21.46 -4.51
CA ARG A 294 9.38 21.83 -5.74
C ARG A 294 8.37 22.22 -6.83
N ASP A 295 8.66 23.33 -7.51
CA ASP A 295 7.85 23.79 -8.64
C ASP A 295 7.71 22.70 -9.71
N GLY A 296 6.49 22.48 -10.19
CA GLY A 296 6.15 21.44 -11.15
C GLY A 296 5.94 20.05 -10.56
N MET A 297 5.96 19.93 -9.23
CA MET A 297 5.58 18.73 -8.49
C MET A 297 4.37 19.03 -7.62
N ILE A 298 3.49 18.02 -7.46
CA ILE A 298 2.21 18.16 -6.76
C ILE A 298 2.43 17.78 -5.29
N ASP A 299 1.99 18.67 -4.40
CA ASP A 299 2.04 18.43 -2.95
C ASP A 299 0.87 17.56 -2.49
N PRO A 300 1.05 16.73 -1.45
CA PRO A 300 -0.03 15.92 -0.90
C PRO A 300 -1.12 16.77 -0.23
N VAL A 301 -2.35 16.24 -0.21
CA VAL A 301 -3.47 16.86 0.53
C VAL A 301 -3.48 16.48 2.00
N VAL A 302 -2.91 15.32 2.34
CA VAL A 302 -2.74 14.84 3.73
C VAL A 302 -1.34 14.26 3.86
N SER A 303 -0.71 14.48 5.03
CA SER A 303 0.57 13.85 5.34
C SER A 303 0.67 13.46 6.82
N TRP A 304 1.57 12.50 7.12
CA TRP A 304 1.88 12.04 8.47
C TRP A 304 3.35 12.17 8.81
N ILE A 305 3.64 12.91 9.89
CA ILE A 305 4.96 13.01 10.51
C ILE A 305 4.77 12.89 12.03
N PRO A 306 5.12 11.76 12.65
CA PRO A 306 5.73 10.56 12.06
C PRO A 306 4.76 9.75 11.18
N SER A 307 5.32 8.87 10.35
CA SER A 307 4.61 7.91 9.50
C SER A 307 3.66 7.03 10.31
N ILE A 308 2.51 6.68 9.72
CA ILE A 308 1.66 5.58 10.20
C ILE A 308 1.86 4.30 9.38
N SER A 309 2.71 4.36 8.34
CA SER A 309 2.87 3.34 7.30
C SER A 309 1.50 3.04 6.68
N THR A 310 1.01 4.00 5.92
CA THR A 310 -0.33 3.98 5.30
C THR A 310 -0.56 2.73 4.47
N THR A 311 -1.81 2.30 4.38
CA THR A 311 -2.23 1.13 3.62
C THR A 311 -3.53 1.41 2.88
N GLY A 312 -4.42 0.42 2.76
CA GLY A 312 -5.73 0.59 2.16
C GLY A 312 -6.52 1.75 2.76
N MET A 313 -7.29 2.45 1.94
CA MET A 313 -8.15 3.54 2.38
C MET A 313 -9.53 3.44 1.73
N ALA A 314 -10.51 4.07 2.36
CA ALA A 314 -11.87 4.19 1.84
C ALA A 314 -12.50 5.52 2.25
N PHE A 315 -13.21 6.16 1.34
CA PHE A 315 -14.20 7.17 1.71
C PHE A 315 -15.48 6.46 2.14
N TYR A 316 -16.01 6.85 3.30
CA TYR A 316 -17.30 6.34 3.73
C TYR A 316 -18.41 7.16 3.07
N THR A 317 -19.25 6.50 2.28
CA THR A 317 -20.32 7.13 1.50
C THR A 317 -21.73 6.75 2.00
N GLY A 318 -21.81 5.80 2.96
CA GLY A 318 -23.04 5.35 3.54
C GLY A 318 -23.61 6.29 4.61
N ASP A 319 -24.77 5.93 5.15
CA ASP A 319 -25.44 6.66 6.22
C ASP A 319 -25.61 5.83 7.53
N ARG A 320 -25.18 4.58 7.54
CA ARG A 320 -25.32 3.67 8.70
C ARG A 320 -24.44 4.03 9.89
N ILE A 321 -23.41 4.87 9.70
CA ILE A 321 -22.58 5.40 10.80
C ILE A 321 -22.70 6.93 10.79
N PRO A 322 -23.51 7.49 11.70
CA PRO A 322 -23.79 8.93 11.72
C PRO A 322 -22.51 9.78 11.81
N GLY A 323 -22.43 10.84 10.99
CA GLY A 323 -21.31 11.77 10.98
C GLY A 323 -20.01 11.22 10.34
N TRP A 324 -20.07 10.03 9.70
CA TRP A 324 -18.92 9.47 8.97
C TRP A 324 -19.00 9.68 7.46
N THR A 325 -20.18 9.99 6.93
CA THR A 325 -20.38 10.24 5.48
C THR A 325 -19.42 11.31 4.98
N GLY A 326 -18.67 11.00 3.90
CA GLY A 326 -17.66 11.88 3.29
C GLY A 326 -16.30 11.88 4.01
N ASN A 327 -16.14 11.13 5.11
CA ASN A 327 -14.84 11.03 5.77
C ASN A 327 -13.96 9.99 5.08
N LEU A 328 -12.65 10.24 5.11
CA LEU A 328 -11.63 9.31 4.64
C LEU A 328 -11.09 8.46 5.80
N PHE A 329 -11.01 7.17 5.59
CA PHE A 329 -10.42 6.20 6.51
C PHE A 329 -9.15 5.63 5.89
N VAL A 330 -8.01 5.77 6.56
CA VAL A 330 -6.70 5.30 6.09
C VAL A 330 -6.13 4.34 7.10
N GLY A 331 -5.84 3.12 6.65
CA GLY A 331 -5.17 2.11 7.48
C GLY A 331 -3.72 2.47 7.75
N GLY A 332 -3.22 2.08 8.90
CA GLY A 332 -1.83 2.23 9.29
C GLY A 332 -1.28 0.96 9.93
N VAL A 333 -0.09 0.56 9.49
CA VAL A 333 0.57 -0.64 10.00
C VAL A 333 1.25 -0.41 11.35
N ARG A 334 1.76 0.82 11.56
CA ARG A 334 2.49 1.22 12.77
C ARG A 334 2.61 2.74 12.84
N TYR A 335 2.76 3.27 14.03
CA TYR A 335 3.04 4.68 14.25
C TYR A 335 4.56 4.90 14.43
N GLY A 336 5.14 5.71 13.59
CA GLY A 336 6.58 5.90 13.53
C GLY A 336 7.29 4.57 13.20
N GLU A 337 8.32 4.25 13.96
CA GLU A 337 9.07 3.00 13.79
C GLU A 337 8.72 1.94 14.85
N ILE A 338 7.59 2.05 15.53
CA ILE A 338 7.23 1.21 16.67
C ILE A 338 6.25 0.12 16.20
N PRO A 339 6.66 -1.16 16.11
CA PRO A 339 5.72 -2.26 15.84
C PRO A 339 4.67 -2.40 16.95
N GLY A 340 3.48 -2.90 16.61
CA GLY A 340 2.37 -3.04 17.56
C GLY A 340 1.69 -1.71 17.90
N THR A 341 1.59 -0.82 16.92
CA THR A 341 0.90 0.48 17.02
C THR A 341 0.07 0.78 15.79
N GLY A 342 -0.47 -0.27 15.15
CA GLY A 342 -1.39 -0.11 14.03
C GLY A 342 -2.67 0.63 14.43
N GLN A 343 -3.29 1.30 13.48
CA GLN A 343 -4.45 2.14 13.71
C GLN A 343 -5.20 2.42 12.40
N ILE A 344 -6.38 3.02 12.51
CA ILE A 344 -7.06 3.66 11.40
C ILE A 344 -7.07 5.17 11.66
N SER A 345 -6.66 5.97 10.68
CA SER A 345 -6.86 7.42 10.69
C SER A 345 -8.17 7.76 10.02
N ARG A 346 -9.14 8.33 10.76
CA ARG A 346 -10.33 8.97 10.21
C ARG A 346 -10.03 10.45 9.98
N ILE A 347 -10.23 10.92 8.75
CA ILE A 347 -9.94 12.28 8.33
C ILE A 347 -11.23 12.94 7.87
N VAL A 348 -11.48 14.13 8.38
CA VAL A 348 -12.63 14.97 8.01
C VAL A 348 -12.13 16.15 7.18
N PHE A 349 -12.76 16.37 6.06
CA PHE A 349 -12.44 17.47 5.16
C PHE A 349 -13.52 18.55 5.18
N ASN A 350 -13.15 19.78 4.85
CA ASN A 350 -14.09 20.82 4.48
C ASN A 350 -14.48 20.70 2.98
N GLU A 351 -15.33 21.60 2.51
CA GLU A 351 -15.81 21.64 1.12
C GLU A 351 -14.71 21.86 0.07
N ASN A 352 -13.55 22.37 0.48
CA ASN A 352 -12.38 22.57 -0.37
C ASN A 352 -11.37 21.40 -0.27
N MET A 353 -11.77 20.27 0.33
CA MET A 353 -10.92 19.10 0.56
C MET A 353 -9.67 19.40 1.40
N GLN A 354 -9.75 20.39 2.30
CA GLN A 354 -8.72 20.64 3.29
C GLN A 354 -9.04 19.86 4.57
N GLU A 355 -8.07 19.18 5.12
CA GLU A 355 -8.21 18.47 6.39
C GLU A 355 -8.54 19.45 7.52
N ILE A 356 -9.64 19.20 8.22
CA ILE A 356 -10.07 20.01 9.38
C ILE A 356 -10.05 19.22 10.69
N ARG A 357 -9.98 17.90 10.61
CA ARG A 357 -9.92 17.01 11.78
C ARG A 357 -9.34 15.67 11.42
N ARG A 358 -8.57 15.12 12.35
CA ARG A 358 -8.05 13.76 12.31
C ARG A 358 -8.32 13.05 13.63
N GLU A 359 -8.70 11.78 13.55
CA GLU A 359 -8.94 10.91 14.69
C GLU A 359 -8.27 9.56 14.46
N SER A 360 -7.63 9.00 15.48
CA SER A 360 -7.05 7.66 15.42
C SER A 360 -7.99 6.67 16.10
N LEU A 361 -8.37 5.64 15.35
CA LEU A 361 -9.30 4.59 15.80
C LEU A 361 -8.55 3.25 15.99
N LEU A 362 -9.07 2.37 16.83
CA LEU A 362 -8.62 0.98 17.07
C LEU A 362 -7.16 0.84 17.50
N GLN A 363 -6.57 1.87 18.13
CA GLN A 363 -5.17 1.86 18.57
C GLN A 363 -4.89 0.79 19.64
N ASP A 364 -5.87 0.43 20.43
CA ASP A 364 -5.80 -0.58 21.51
C ASP A 364 -5.68 -2.00 20.97
N LEU A 365 -6.22 -2.29 19.78
CA LEU A 365 -6.05 -3.56 19.09
C LEU A 365 -4.60 -3.80 18.67
N ARG A 366 -3.84 -2.74 18.37
CA ARG A 366 -2.42 -2.77 18.00
C ARG A 366 -2.09 -3.62 16.77
N VAL A 367 -3.10 -4.13 16.07
CA VAL A 367 -2.94 -4.92 14.85
C VAL A 367 -2.52 -4.04 13.70
N ARG A 368 -1.78 -4.60 12.77
CA ARG A 368 -1.43 -3.96 11.52
C ARG A 368 -2.67 -3.91 10.63
N ILE A 369 -3.11 -2.74 10.23
CA ILE A 369 -4.23 -2.59 9.29
C ILE A 369 -3.67 -2.70 7.86
N ARG A 370 -4.26 -3.54 7.01
CA ARG A 370 -3.79 -3.75 5.63
C ARG A 370 -4.72 -3.16 4.58
N ASP A 371 -6.02 -3.38 4.70
CA ASP A 371 -6.99 -2.88 3.73
C ASP A 371 -8.26 -2.43 4.44
N ILE A 372 -8.90 -1.42 3.88
CA ILE A 372 -10.19 -0.90 4.36
C ILE A 372 -11.08 -0.75 3.14
N ARG A 373 -12.26 -1.36 3.16
CA ARG A 373 -13.25 -1.24 2.09
C ARG A 373 -14.63 -1.00 2.69
N GLN A 374 -15.41 -0.18 2.02
CA GLN A 374 -16.84 -0.10 2.27
C GLN A 374 -17.55 -1.17 1.47
N SER A 375 -18.40 -1.95 2.14
CA SER A 375 -19.21 -2.98 1.51
C SER A 375 -20.52 -2.42 0.91
N PRO A 376 -21.20 -3.19 0.07
CA PRO A 376 -22.50 -2.79 -0.46
C PRO A 376 -23.59 -2.57 0.62
N ASP A 377 -23.44 -3.16 1.82
CA ASP A 377 -24.32 -2.92 2.97
C ASP A 377 -23.90 -1.68 3.80
N GLU A 378 -23.01 -0.85 3.26
CA GLU A 378 -22.55 0.41 3.85
C GLU A 378 -21.77 0.28 5.16
N LEU A 379 -21.23 -0.91 5.45
CA LEU A 379 -20.33 -1.10 6.59
C LEU A 379 -18.87 -1.02 6.14
N LEU A 380 -17.98 -0.73 7.08
CA LEU A 380 -16.55 -0.80 6.80
C LEU A 380 -16.00 -2.16 7.20
N TYR A 381 -15.23 -2.75 6.29
CA TYR A 381 -14.49 -3.98 6.52
C TYR A 381 -12.99 -3.69 6.49
N VAL A 382 -12.26 -4.36 7.36
CA VAL A 382 -10.85 -4.09 7.64
C VAL A 382 -10.07 -5.40 7.69
N LEU A 383 -9.04 -5.54 6.85
CA LEU A 383 -8.09 -6.64 6.91
C LEU A 383 -6.91 -6.30 7.82
N THR A 384 -6.49 -7.25 8.66
CA THR A 384 -5.26 -7.14 9.44
C THR A 384 -4.09 -7.80 8.71
N ASP A 385 -2.86 -7.24 8.79
CA ASP A 385 -1.66 -7.75 8.12
C ASP A 385 -0.83 -8.61 9.10
N GLU A 386 -1.39 -9.72 9.53
CA GLU A 386 -0.71 -10.65 10.45
C GLU A 386 -0.56 -12.02 9.79
N ALA A 387 0.38 -12.83 10.30
CA ALA A 387 0.52 -14.23 9.87
C ALA A 387 -0.71 -15.08 10.23
N ASP A 388 -1.42 -14.69 11.27
CA ASP A 388 -2.76 -15.17 11.63
C ASP A 388 -3.71 -13.96 11.56
N GLY A 389 -3.99 -13.55 10.33
CA GLY A 389 -4.79 -12.37 10.03
C GLY A 389 -6.28 -12.61 10.17
N ALA A 390 -7.02 -11.50 10.23
CA ALA A 390 -8.47 -11.50 10.40
C ALA A 390 -9.13 -10.44 9.52
N LEU A 391 -10.42 -10.62 9.30
CA LEU A 391 -11.33 -9.62 8.78
C LEU A 391 -12.17 -9.08 9.92
N LEU A 392 -12.15 -7.76 10.10
CA LEU A 392 -12.97 -7.03 11.04
C LEU A 392 -14.11 -6.32 10.30
N ARG A 393 -15.24 -6.10 10.99
CA ARG A 393 -16.36 -5.29 10.53
C ARG A 393 -16.62 -4.17 11.53
N ILE A 394 -16.83 -2.96 11.00
CA ILE A 394 -17.20 -1.78 11.79
C ILE A 394 -18.62 -1.38 11.43
N GLU A 395 -19.48 -1.25 12.43
CA GLU A 395 -20.87 -0.82 12.31
C GLU A 395 -21.19 0.29 13.33
N GLY A 396 -22.09 1.19 12.99
CA GLY A 396 -22.58 2.19 13.93
C GLY A 396 -23.49 1.57 15.00
N LEU A 397 -23.35 2.08 16.22
CA LEU A 397 -24.30 1.76 17.29
C LEU A 397 -25.48 2.74 17.27
N PRO A 398 -26.68 2.31 17.69
CA PRO A 398 -27.77 3.22 17.92
C PRO A 398 -27.38 4.28 18.95
N GLU A 399 -27.83 5.53 18.76
CA GLU A 399 -27.64 6.58 19.77
C GLU A 399 -28.20 6.10 21.11
N SER A 400 -27.37 6.17 22.15
CA SER A 400 -27.83 5.90 23.52
C SER A 400 -28.81 6.99 23.92
N ASN A 401 -30.08 6.63 24.12
CA ASN A 401 -31.13 7.54 24.61
C ASN A 401 -30.80 8.07 26.01
#